data_cd0e05fc8e0a62d4c17281adba471d5e
#
_entry.id   cd0e05fc8e0a62d4c17281adba471d5e
#
_cell.length_a   1.000
_cell.length_b   1.000
_cell.length_c   1.000
_cell.angle_alpha   90.00
_cell.angle_beta   90.00
_cell.angle_gamma   90.00
#
_symmetry.space_group_name_H-M   'P 1'
#
loop_
_entity.id
_entity.type
_entity.pdbx_description
1 polymer ?
#
loop_
_entity_poly.entity_id
_entity_poly.type
_entity_poly.pdbx_seq_one_letter_code
_entity_poly.pdbx_strand_id
1 'polypeptide(L)'
;MISVEYAHGIYFTEQDWNQNKQVGKQARLVCFPENISYDNYPQSYKDYILEGEANNENVGYKCSIRDRWYIIPSVWVPDAFFLRRNNLYPKFVLNQCGAVSTDTMHRIKFNEGVDPENILLAYYNSVSFAFTEICGRSYGGGVLEILPTEVGKVLLPKIEKIDADHREKLLSEIDRIVREDDDIEKALDIGDKEVLVGMLGLDQEICDQCRTIWKKMQRRRLGRG
;
A
#
# COMPACT_ATOMS: atom_id res chain seq x y z
N MET A 1 7.49 3.58 10.43
CA MET A 1 6.95 2.28 9.95
C MET A 1 5.48 2.47 9.64
N ILE A 2 4.98 1.90 8.57
CA ILE A 2 3.57 1.96 8.19
C ILE A 2 2.96 0.55 8.23
N SER A 3 1.72 0.44 8.68
CA SER A 3 0.86 -0.75 8.60
C SER A 3 -0.41 -0.40 7.82
N VAL A 4 -1.16 -1.41 7.38
CA VAL A 4 -2.43 -1.25 6.63
C VAL A 4 -3.40 -0.27 7.29
N GLU A 5 -3.52 -0.33 8.61
CA GLU A 5 -4.40 0.52 9.42
C GLU A 5 -3.95 1.98 9.54
N TYR A 6 -2.74 2.32 9.06
CA TYR A 6 -2.15 3.65 9.19
C TYR A 6 -2.30 4.49 7.90
N ALA A 7 -2.63 3.86 6.78
CA ALA A 7 -2.82 4.53 5.50
C ALA A 7 -4.29 4.93 5.32
N HIS A 8 -4.64 6.15 5.70
CA HIS A 8 -6.01 6.65 5.64
C HIS A 8 -6.44 6.97 4.21
N GLY A 9 -5.60 7.65 3.42
CA GLY A 9 -5.87 8.05 2.04
C GLY A 9 -5.11 7.25 0.99
N ILE A 10 -5.01 7.84 -0.20
CA ILE A 10 -4.18 7.33 -1.32
C ILE A 10 -2.75 7.89 -1.29
N TYR A 11 -2.51 8.86 -0.41
CA TYR A 11 -1.18 9.36 -0.05
C TYR A 11 -0.91 9.05 1.41
N PHE A 12 0.33 8.66 1.71
CA PHE A 12 0.82 8.59 3.09
C PHE A 12 1.78 9.75 3.34
N THR A 13 1.32 10.74 4.08
CA THR A 13 1.97 12.02 4.30
C THR A 13 2.63 12.12 5.70
N GLU A 14 3.43 13.15 5.94
CA GLU A 14 3.93 13.46 7.29
C GLU A 14 2.80 13.75 8.28
N GLN A 15 1.68 14.30 7.81
CA GLN A 15 0.52 14.52 8.66
C GLN A 15 -0.07 13.18 9.14
N ASP A 16 -0.23 12.20 8.24
CA ASP A 16 -0.68 10.84 8.59
C ASP A 16 0.27 10.19 9.59
N TRP A 17 1.59 10.32 9.36
CA TRP A 17 2.58 9.78 10.28
C TRP A 17 2.52 10.41 11.66
N ASN A 18 2.39 11.75 11.74
CA ASN A 18 2.27 12.48 13.00
C ASN A 18 0.97 12.12 13.74
N GLN A 19 -0.15 12.01 13.04
CA GLN A 19 -1.43 11.59 13.62
C GLN A 19 -1.33 10.18 14.21
N ASN A 20 -0.76 9.23 13.47
CA ASN A 20 -0.54 7.87 13.95
C ASN A 20 0.33 7.84 15.22
N LYS A 21 1.37 8.68 15.29
CA LYS A 21 2.22 8.82 16.47
C LYS A 21 1.46 9.40 17.65
N GLN A 22 0.61 10.41 17.44
CA GLN A 22 -0.18 11.05 18.49
C GLN A 22 -1.18 10.10 19.13
N VAL A 23 -1.79 9.19 18.35
CA VAL A 23 -2.72 8.18 18.87
C VAL A 23 -2.00 6.91 19.39
N GLY A 24 -0.69 6.98 19.58
CA GLY A 24 0.10 5.91 20.22
C GLY A 24 0.41 4.70 19.33
N LYS A 25 0.21 4.79 18.00
CA LYS A 25 0.59 3.70 17.09
C LYS A 25 2.11 3.59 16.99
N GLN A 26 2.61 2.39 16.71
CA GLN A 26 4.04 2.11 16.49
C GLN A 26 4.52 2.71 15.16
N ALA A 27 4.87 4.01 15.18
CA ALA A 27 5.22 4.79 14.01
C ALA A 27 6.73 4.80 13.67
N ARG A 28 7.58 4.15 14.49
CA ARG A 28 9.03 4.11 14.32
C ARG A 28 9.55 2.69 14.26
N LEU A 29 10.64 2.49 13.53
CA LEU A 29 11.39 1.26 13.48
C LEU A 29 12.83 1.53 13.93
N VAL A 30 13.32 0.75 14.89
CA VAL A 30 14.73 0.80 15.27
C VAL A 30 15.53 0.02 14.23
N CYS A 31 16.46 0.68 13.58
CA CYS A 31 17.32 0.07 12.57
C CYS A 31 18.79 0.27 12.96
N PHE A 32 19.53 -0.82 13.02
CA PHE A 32 20.97 -0.79 13.24
C PHE A 32 21.71 -0.82 11.91
N PRO A 33 22.79 -0.05 11.73
CA PRO A 33 23.61 -0.07 10.52
C PRO A 33 24.30 -1.45 10.34
N GLU A 34 24.06 -2.10 9.20
CA GLU A 34 24.66 -3.40 8.91
C GLU A 34 26.17 -3.34 8.70
N ASN A 35 26.67 -2.22 8.17
CA ASN A 35 28.09 -1.99 7.83
C ASN A 35 28.97 -1.65 9.04
N ILE A 36 28.41 -1.54 10.24
CA ILE A 36 29.14 -1.28 11.48
C ILE A 36 29.18 -2.56 12.32
N SER A 37 30.36 -2.96 12.81
CA SER A 37 30.49 -4.08 13.73
C SER A 37 29.93 -3.70 15.12
N TYR A 38 29.49 -4.70 15.89
CA TYR A 38 28.96 -4.52 17.24
C TYR A 38 29.90 -3.70 18.15
N ASP A 39 31.22 -3.97 18.07
CA ASP A 39 32.21 -3.31 18.91
C ASP A 39 32.28 -1.79 18.69
N ASN A 40 31.97 -1.37 17.47
CA ASN A 40 32.00 0.04 17.06
C ASN A 40 30.65 0.75 17.24
N TYR A 41 29.61 0.07 17.74
CA TYR A 41 28.35 0.74 18.04
C TYR A 41 28.47 1.69 19.24
N PRO A 42 27.73 2.80 19.24
CA PRO A 42 27.55 3.63 20.44
C PRO A 42 27.03 2.78 21.62
N GLN A 43 27.38 3.19 22.86
CA GLN A 43 26.97 2.46 24.04
C GLN A 43 25.43 2.28 24.11
N SER A 44 24.66 3.28 23.76
CA SER A 44 23.19 3.21 23.73
C SER A 44 22.64 2.11 22.81
N TYR A 45 23.34 1.79 21.72
CA TYR A 45 22.94 0.68 20.84
C TYR A 45 23.24 -0.67 21.49
N LYS A 46 24.41 -0.77 22.13
CA LYS A 46 24.81 -1.98 22.87
C LYS A 46 23.85 -2.24 24.02
N ASP A 47 23.49 -1.22 24.78
CA ASP A 47 22.55 -1.33 25.90
C ASP A 47 21.18 -1.82 25.43
N TYR A 48 20.66 -1.30 24.32
CA TYR A 48 19.40 -1.76 23.72
C TYR A 48 19.46 -3.23 23.26
N ILE A 49 20.59 -3.66 22.68
CA ILE A 49 20.80 -5.05 22.25
C ILE A 49 20.83 -5.97 23.46
N LEU A 50 21.60 -5.61 24.50
CA LEU A 50 21.70 -6.38 25.74
C LEU A 50 20.35 -6.47 26.48
N GLU A 51 19.57 -5.39 26.50
CA GLU A 51 18.21 -5.42 27.05
C GLU A 51 17.31 -6.39 26.28
N GLY A 52 17.37 -6.39 24.94
CA GLY A 52 16.63 -7.34 24.11
C GLY A 52 17.04 -8.79 24.35
N GLU A 53 18.32 -9.06 24.56
CA GLU A 53 18.84 -10.41 24.91
C GLU A 53 18.37 -10.82 26.33
N ALA A 54 18.42 -9.93 27.30
CA ALA A 54 17.91 -10.18 28.65
C ALA A 54 16.40 -10.50 28.66
N ASN A 55 15.65 -9.91 27.75
CA ASN A 55 14.20 -10.14 27.56
C ASN A 55 13.89 -11.33 26.63
N ASN A 56 14.88 -12.05 26.13
CA ASN A 56 14.75 -13.17 25.18
C ASN A 56 14.14 -12.79 23.82
N GLU A 57 14.26 -11.54 23.37
CA GLU A 57 13.77 -11.11 22.04
C GLU A 57 14.55 -11.77 20.89
N ASN A 58 15.80 -12.16 21.14
CA ASN A 58 16.70 -12.82 20.20
C ASN A 58 16.33 -14.29 19.90
N VAL A 59 15.53 -14.96 20.75
CA VAL A 59 15.23 -16.40 20.61
C VAL A 59 14.09 -16.71 19.66
N GLY A 60 13.32 -15.70 19.26
CA GLY A 60 12.24 -15.87 18.27
C GLY A 60 12.77 -16.39 16.93
N TYR A 61 12.01 -17.27 16.25
CA TYR A 61 12.46 -17.94 15.01
C TYR A 61 13.11 -16.98 13.99
N LYS A 62 12.46 -15.82 13.71
CA LYS A 62 13.00 -14.83 12.75
C LYS A 62 14.30 -14.16 13.24
N CYS A 63 14.54 -14.09 14.53
CA CYS A 63 15.75 -13.53 15.12
C CYS A 63 16.86 -14.57 15.15
N SER A 64 16.55 -15.80 15.56
CA SER A 64 17.52 -16.88 15.73
C SER A 64 18.18 -17.35 14.42
N ILE A 65 17.55 -17.15 13.28
CA ILE A 65 18.11 -17.49 11.95
C ILE A 65 18.99 -16.38 11.34
N ARG A 66 19.13 -15.24 12.01
CA ARG A 66 19.95 -14.11 11.55
C ARG A 66 21.33 -14.19 12.19
N ASP A 67 22.33 -13.79 11.44
CA ASP A 67 23.71 -13.67 11.94
C ASP A 67 23.77 -12.69 13.13
N ARG A 68 23.11 -11.55 13.00
CA ARG A 68 22.89 -10.57 14.06
C ARG A 68 21.39 -10.34 14.23
N TRP A 69 20.83 -10.84 15.32
CA TRP A 69 19.38 -10.88 15.56
C TRP A 69 18.69 -9.51 15.46
N TYR A 70 19.39 -8.44 15.86
CA TYR A 70 18.91 -7.05 15.89
C TYR A 70 18.98 -6.36 14.52
N ILE A 71 19.62 -6.96 13.52
CA ILE A 71 19.63 -6.41 12.15
C ILE A 71 18.34 -6.82 11.43
N ILE A 72 17.60 -5.83 11.00
CA ILE A 72 16.38 -6.05 10.19
C ILE A 72 16.79 -6.04 8.73
N PRO A 73 16.70 -7.18 8.02
CA PRO A 73 17.11 -7.25 6.63
C PRO A 73 16.19 -6.45 5.72
N SER A 74 16.75 -5.91 4.64
CA SER A 74 15.97 -5.31 3.54
C SER A 74 15.07 -4.15 3.96
N VAL A 75 15.54 -3.25 4.82
CA VAL A 75 14.85 -1.98 5.12
C VAL A 75 15.21 -0.98 4.04
N TRP A 76 14.22 -0.53 3.30
CA TRP A 76 14.36 0.51 2.29
C TRP A 76 13.06 1.30 2.16
N VAL A 77 13.15 2.55 1.69
CA VAL A 77 12.02 3.45 1.50
C VAL A 77 11.43 3.23 0.10
N PRO A 78 10.21 2.69 -0.01
CA PRO A 78 9.53 2.54 -1.28
C PRO A 78 8.89 3.84 -1.75
N ASP A 79 8.63 3.94 -3.04
CA ASP A 79 7.89 5.06 -3.63
C ASP A 79 6.39 4.93 -3.34
N ALA A 80 5.88 3.68 -3.24
CA ALA A 80 4.48 3.41 -2.97
C ALA A 80 4.30 2.09 -2.20
N PHE A 81 3.08 1.93 -1.70
CA PHE A 81 2.62 0.72 -1.03
C PHE A 81 1.39 0.16 -1.74
N PHE A 82 1.33 -1.16 -1.86
CA PHE A 82 0.11 -1.88 -2.19
C PHE A 82 -0.27 -2.76 -1.00
N LEU A 83 -1.50 -2.65 -0.53
CA LEU A 83 -1.93 -3.42 0.63
C LEU A 83 -2.03 -4.90 0.27
N ARG A 84 -1.26 -5.74 0.98
CA ARG A 84 -1.28 -7.18 0.79
C ARG A 84 -2.62 -7.80 1.16
N ARG A 85 -3.25 -7.31 2.23
CA ARG A 85 -4.54 -7.79 2.73
C ARG A 85 -5.53 -6.63 2.77
N ASN A 86 -6.65 -6.85 2.11
CA ASN A 86 -7.71 -5.86 1.96
C ASN A 86 -9.03 -6.47 2.43
N ASN A 87 -9.92 -5.64 2.99
CA ASN A 87 -11.26 -6.07 3.36
C ASN A 87 -12.28 -5.53 2.35
N LEU A 88 -12.73 -4.28 2.51
CA LEU A 88 -13.77 -3.71 1.66
C LEU A 88 -13.29 -3.49 0.21
N TYR A 89 -12.10 -2.94 0.04
CA TYR A 89 -11.51 -2.68 -1.28
C TYR A 89 -9.98 -2.64 -1.21
N PRO A 90 -9.29 -2.88 -2.33
CA PRO A 90 -7.83 -2.80 -2.38
C PRO A 90 -7.35 -1.34 -2.38
N LYS A 91 -6.20 -1.09 -1.73
CA LYS A 91 -5.58 0.24 -1.70
C LYS A 91 -4.19 0.23 -2.33
N PHE A 92 -3.95 1.25 -3.16
CA PHE A 92 -2.64 1.67 -3.63
C PHE A 92 -2.33 3.04 -3.05
N VAL A 93 -1.16 3.22 -2.44
CA VAL A 93 -0.83 4.41 -1.65
C VAL A 93 0.55 4.93 -2.00
N LEU A 94 0.69 6.19 -2.41
CA LEU A 94 1.99 6.83 -2.61
C LEU A 94 2.62 7.22 -1.27
N ASN A 95 3.91 7.03 -1.16
CA ASN A 95 4.71 7.32 0.04
C ASN A 95 5.35 8.70 -0.04
N GLN A 96 4.73 9.69 0.57
CA GLN A 96 5.21 11.07 0.55
C GLN A 96 6.04 11.48 1.77
N CYS A 97 6.21 10.60 2.76
CA CYS A 97 6.97 10.91 3.98
C CYS A 97 8.18 10.00 4.23
N GLY A 98 8.63 9.25 3.23
CA GLY A 98 9.78 8.37 3.39
C GLY A 98 9.56 7.22 4.38
N ALA A 99 8.32 6.77 4.56
CA ALA A 99 8.00 5.68 5.46
C ALA A 99 8.54 4.34 4.97
N VAL A 100 8.87 3.45 5.91
CA VAL A 100 9.17 2.03 5.65
C VAL A 100 7.99 1.18 6.13
N SER A 101 7.79 0.01 5.55
CA SER A 101 6.73 -0.92 5.94
C SER A 101 7.27 -2.27 6.39
N THR A 102 6.43 -2.98 7.14
CA THR A 102 6.61 -4.41 7.41
C THR A 102 6.12 -5.25 6.22
N ASP A 103 6.09 -6.56 6.37
CA ASP A 103 5.60 -7.54 5.38
C ASP A 103 4.07 -7.52 5.17
N THR A 104 3.35 -6.63 5.84
CA THR A 104 1.91 -6.44 5.68
C THR A 104 1.52 -5.66 4.42
N MET A 105 2.50 -5.00 3.80
CA MET A 105 2.32 -4.22 2.58
C MET A 105 3.39 -4.58 1.55
N HIS A 106 3.01 -4.62 0.28
CA HIS A 106 3.97 -4.70 -0.81
C HIS A 106 4.62 -3.34 -1.03
N ARG A 107 5.93 -3.33 -1.13
CA ARG A 107 6.74 -2.15 -1.38
C ARG A 107 6.99 -2.04 -2.87
N ILE A 108 6.67 -0.89 -3.44
CA ILE A 108 6.80 -0.61 -4.87
C ILE A 108 7.90 0.41 -5.08
N LYS A 109 8.77 0.13 -6.05
CA LYS A 109 9.74 1.05 -6.61
C LYS A 109 9.39 1.27 -8.08
N PHE A 110 9.21 2.52 -8.48
CA PHE A 110 8.97 2.84 -9.88
C PHE A 110 10.25 2.79 -10.69
N ASN A 111 10.13 2.36 -11.92
CA ASN A 111 11.22 2.46 -12.88
C ASN A 111 11.43 3.92 -13.30
N GLU A 112 12.63 4.21 -13.80
CA GLU A 112 12.95 5.53 -14.33
C GLU A 112 11.97 5.92 -15.44
N GLY A 113 11.51 7.18 -15.44
CA GLY A 113 10.55 7.72 -16.39
C GLY A 113 9.08 7.39 -16.12
N VAL A 114 8.77 6.61 -15.09
CA VAL A 114 7.38 6.39 -14.66
C VAL A 114 6.93 7.52 -13.75
N ASP A 115 5.81 8.15 -14.09
CA ASP A 115 5.16 9.14 -13.23
C ASP A 115 4.29 8.43 -12.18
N PRO A 116 4.63 8.55 -10.87
CA PRO A 116 3.91 7.85 -9.80
C PRO A 116 2.44 8.26 -9.69
N GLU A 117 2.12 9.54 -9.93
CA GLU A 117 0.76 10.04 -9.83
C GLU A 117 -0.13 9.56 -10.98
N ASN A 118 0.45 9.37 -12.18
CA ASN A 118 -0.26 8.75 -13.29
C ASN A 118 -0.61 7.29 -12.96
N ILE A 119 0.28 6.55 -12.30
CA ILE A 119 0.01 5.17 -11.86
C ILE A 119 -1.06 5.16 -10.77
N LEU A 120 -0.99 6.11 -9.81
CA LEU A 120 -1.99 6.24 -8.76
C LEU A 120 -3.38 6.50 -9.34
N LEU A 121 -3.51 7.47 -10.24
CA LEU A 121 -4.76 7.78 -10.93
C LEU A 121 -5.25 6.59 -11.77
N ALA A 122 -4.35 5.93 -12.48
CA ALA A 122 -4.65 4.75 -13.28
C ALA A 122 -5.15 3.56 -12.46
N TYR A 123 -4.93 3.52 -11.15
CA TYR A 123 -5.36 2.40 -10.32
C TYR A 123 -6.83 2.49 -9.88
N TYR A 124 -7.35 3.68 -9.57
CA TYR A 124 -8.69 3.87 -9.01
C TYR A 124 -9.77 3.91 -10.09
N ASN A 125 -10.05 2.75 -10.71
CA ASN A 125 -11.09 2.54 -11.72
C ASN A 125 -11.66 1.13 -11.66
N SER A 126 -12.78 0.90 -12.33
CA SER A 126 -13.50 -0.38 -12.29
C SER A 126 -12.73 -1.55 -12.90
N VAL A 127 -11.93 -1.33 -13.94
CA VAL A 127 -11.10 -2.37 -14.58
C VAL A 127 -10.02 -2.84 -13.60
N SER A 128 -9.23 -1.91 -13.03
CA SER A 128 -8.14 -2.25 -12.11
C SER A 128 -8.65 -2.94 -10.84
N PHE A 129 -9.79 -2.50 -10.32
CA PHE A 129 -10.43 -3.14 -9.15
C PHE A 129 -10.95 -4.55 -9.47
N ALA A 130 -11.59 -4.75 -10.62
CA ALA A 130 -12.03 -6.07 -11.06
C ALA A 130 -10.84 -7.03 -11.21
N PHE A 131 -9.76 -6.60 -11.88
CA PHE A 131 -8.55 -7.41 -12.02
C PHE A 131 -7.85 -7.68 -10.70
N THR A 132 -7.89 -6.76 -9.76
CA THR A 132 -7.34 -6.98 -8.42
C THR A 132 -8.08 -8.09 -7.68
N GLU A 133 -9.41 -8.11 -7.73
CA GLU A 133 -10.20 -9.21 -7.15
C GLU A 133 -10.00 -10.55 -7.88
N ILE A 134 -9.88 -10.52 -9.23
CA ILE A 134 -9.67 -11.73 -10.05
C ILE A 134 -8.30 -12.35 -9.77
N CYS A 135 -7.27 -11.53 -9.66
CA CYS A 135 -5.88 -11.98 -9.43
C CYS A 135 -5.63 -12.39 -7.99
N GLY A 136 -6.33 -11.77 -7.04
CA GLY A 136 -6.16 -12.01 -5.61
C GLY A 136 -6.83 -13.30 -5.13
N ARG A 137 -6.64 -13.61 -3.86
CA ARG A 137 -7.14 -14.81 -3.20
C ARG A 137 -8.09 -14.44 -2.07
N SER A 138 -9.26 -15.07 -2.06
CA SER A 138 -10.22 -14.91 -0.97
C SER A 138 -9.85 -15.84 0.19
N TYR A 139 -9.67 -15.25 1.38
CA TYR A 139 -9.49 -15.97 2.63
C TYR A 139 -10.73 -15.85 3.54
N GLY A 140 -10.77 -16.64 4.61
CA GLY A 140 -11.79 -16.53 5.63
C GLY A 140 -11.86 -15.14 6.26
N GLY A 141 -13.03 -14.73 6.77
CA GLY A 141 -13.25 -13.39 7.32
C GLY A 141 -13.34 -12.29 6.27
N GLY A 142 -13.61 -12.62 5.01
CA GLY A 142 -13.78 -11.63 3.95
C GLY A 142 -12.50 -10.94 3.47
N VAL A 143 -11.33 -11.51 3.75
CA VAL A 143 -10.03 -10.92 3.38
C VAL A 143 -9.68 -11.25 1.92
N LEU A 144 -9.33 -10.24 1.14
CA LEU A 144 -8.64 -10.37 -0.14
C LEU A 144 -7.13 -10.28 0.10
N GLU A 145 -6.40 -11.38 -0.12
CA GLU A 145 -4.93 -11.36 -0.12
C GLU A 145 -4.42 -11.35 -1.56
N ILE A 146 -3.44 -10.50 -1.81
CA ILE A 146 -2.79 -10.34 -3.11
C ILE A 146 -1.29 -10.55 -2.91
N LEU A 147 -0.70 -11.48 -3.65
CA LEU A 147 0.75 -11.74 -3.61
C LEU A 147 1.50 -10.83 -4.61
N PRO A 148 2.83 -10.64 -4.47
CA PRO A 148 3.60 -9.79 -5.37
C PRO A 148 3.44 -10.16 -6.86
N THR A 149 3.43 -11.46 -7.16
CA THR A 149 3.25 -11.98 -8.53
C THR A 149 1.84 -11.76 -9.08
N GLU A 150 0.86 -11.54 -8.21
CA GLU A 150 -0.53 -11.26 -8.55
C GLU A 150 -0.75 -9.77 -8.78
N VAL A 151 -0.09 -8.90 -8.00
CA VAL A 151 -0.08 -7.45 -8.24
C VAL A 151 0.40 -7.14 -9.66
N GLY A 152 1.43 -7.83 -10.15
CA GLY A 152 1.95 -7.64 -11.50
C GLY A 152 1.01 -8.04 -12.65
N LYS A 153 -0.14 -8.65 -12.33
CA LYS A 153 -1.18 -9.02 -13.32
C LYS A 153 -2.37 -8.06 -13.34
N VAL A 154 -2.43 -7.12 -12.41
CA VAL A 154 -3.48 -6.11 -12.38
C VAL A 154 -3.33 -5.20 -13.59
N LEU A 155 -4.39 -5.06 -14.37
CA LEU A 155 -4.40 -4.16 -15.51
C LEU A 155 -4.53 -2.72 -15.04
N LEU A 156 -3.62 -1.89 -15.52
CA LEU A 156 -3.65 -0.44 -15.33
C LEU A 156 -3.76 0.24 -16.70
N PRO A 157 -4.66 1.20 -16.89
CA PRO A 157 -4.69 2.02 -18.07
C PRO A 157 -3.39 2.84 -18.19
N LYS A 158 -2.87 2.97 -19.42
CA LYS A 158 -1.72 3.81 -19.68
C LYS A 158 -2.16 5.25 -19.89
N ILE A 159 -1.83 6.12 -18.95
CA ILE A 159 -2.06 7.56 -19.08
C ILE A 159 -0.84 8.16 -19.78
N GLU A 160 -1.00 8.56 -21.05
CA GLU A 160 0.11 9.12 -21.85
C GLU A 160 0.28 10.63 -21.60
N LYS A 161 -0.83 11.35 -21.54
CA LYS A 161 -0.83 12.82 -21.30
C LYS A 161 -2.05 13.20 -20.48
N ILE A 162 -1.81 13.97 -19.45
CA ILE A 162 -2.84 14.62 -18.64
C ILE A 162 -2.30 15.96 -18.19
N ASP A 163 -3.15 16.96 -18.16
CA ASP A 163 -2.83 18.26 -17.58
C ASP A 163 -2.57 18.10 -16.07
N ALA A 164 -1.51 18.75 -15.57
CA ALA A 164 -1.08 18.57 -14.19
C ALA A 164 -2.11 19.05 -13.17
N ASP A 165 -2.73 20.20 -13.43
CA ASP A 165 -3.75 20.78 -12.53
C ASP A 165 -5.02 19.94 -12.52
N HIS A 166 -5.37 19.38 -13.69
CA HIS A 166 -6.52 18.47 -13.80
C HIS A 166 -6.26 17.17 -13.05
N ARG A 167 -5.07 16.56 -13.21
CA ARG A 167 -4.67 15.36 -12.47
C ARG A 167 -4.70 15.58 -10.97
N GLU A 168 -4.12 16.69 -10.50
CA GLU A 168 -4.11 17.04 -9.08
C GLU A 168 -5.51 17.13 -8.50
N LYS A 169 -6.46 17.75 -9.22
CA LYS A 169 -7.86 17.82 -8.81
C LYS A 169 -8.51 16.45 -8.68
N LEU A 170 -8.30 15.57 -9.67
CA LEU A 170 -8.83 14.20 -9.64
C LEU A 170 -8.27 13.40 -8.47
N LEU A 171 -6.96 13.44 -8.28
CA LEU A 171 -6.29 12.73 -7.18
C LEU A 171 -6.68 13.28 -5.81
N SER A 172 -6.82 14.59 -5.67
CA SER A 172 -7.28 15.23 -4.43
C SER A 172 -8.69 14.78 -4.06
N GLU A 173 -9.60 14.68 -5.04
CA GLU A 173 -10.96 14.22 -4.78
C GLU A 173 -11.00 12.72 -4.43
N ILE A 174 -10.22 11.88 -5.12
CA ILE A 174 -10.08 10.46 -4.79
C ILE A 174 -9.49 10.29 -3.37
N ASP A 175 -8.45 11.06 -3.02
CA ASP A 175 -7.84 11.02 -1.68
C ASP A 175 -8.87 11.42 -0.60
N ARG A 176 -9.65 12.46 -0.84
CA ARG A 176 -10.72 12.90 0.06
C ARG A 176 -11.74 11.78 0.29
N ILE A 177 -12.24 11.16 -0.78
CA ILE A 177 -13.23 10.06 -0.69
C ILE A 177 -12.67 8.91 0.15
N VAL A 178 -11.41 8.51 -0.10
CA VAL A 178 -10.77 7.41 0.62
C VAL A 178 -10.49 7.75 2.08
N ARG A 179 -10.12 9.01 2.39
CA ARG A 179 -9.84 9.48 3.77
C ARG A 179 -11.08 9.60 4.62
N GLU A 180 -12.18 10.05 4.03
CA GLU A 180 -13.45 10.24 4.73
C GLU A 180 -14.23 8.93 4.89
N ASP A 181 -13.67 7.80 4.40
CA ASP A 181 -14.33 6.48 4.37
C ASP A 181 -15.71 6.53 3.68
N ASP A 182 -15.81 7.41 2.67
CA ASP A 182 -17.00 7.55 1.83
C ASP A 182 -17.11 6.34 0.87
N ASP A 183 -18.19 6.31 0.09
CA ASP A 183 -18.39 5.25 -0.89
C ASP A 183 -17.29 5.25 -1.96
N ILE A 184 -16.45 4.21 -1.92
CA ILE A 184 -15.34 4.02 -2.88
C ILE A 184 -15.80 4.02 -4.34
N GLU A 185 -17.08 3.71 -4.62
CA GLU A 185 -17.62 3.74 -5.97
C GLU A 185 -17.54 5.14 -6.58
N LYS A 186 -17.63 6.19 -5.77
CA LYS A 186 -17.43 7.58 -6.23
C LYS A 186 -16.00 7.81 -6.75
N ALA A 187 -15.01 7.22 -6.12
CA ALA A 187 -13.63 7.29 -6.61
C ALA A 187 -13.45 6.51 -7.93
N LEU A 188 -14.11 5.35 -8.04
CA LEU A 188 -14.10 4.58 -9.28
C LEU A 188 -14.86 5.32 -10.41
N ASP A 189 -15.94 6.04 -10.12
CA ASP A 189 -16.66 6.85 -11.11
C ASP A 189 -15.75 7.93 -11.71
N ILE A 190 -14.89 8.54 -10.90
CA ILE A 190 -13.87 9.49 -11.37
C ILE A 190 -12.92 8.81 -12.35
N GLY A 191 -12.33 7.67 -11.96
CA GLY A 191 -11.39 6.94 -12.80
C GLY A 191 -12.02 6.38 -14.09
N ASP A 192 -13.24 5.85 -13.98
CA ASP A 192 -13.95 5.33 -15.14
C ASP A 192 -14.26 6.46 -16.14
N LYS A 193 -14.83 7.56 -15.66
CA LYS A 193 -15.24 8.69 -16.51
C LYS A 193 -14.04 9.41 -17.13
N GLU A 194 -13.08 9.80 -16.31
CA GLU A 194 -11.96 10.66 -16.74
C GLU A 194 -10.87 9.88 -17.44
N VAL A 195 -10.52 8.67 -16.94
CA VAL A 195 -9.40 7.89 -17.48
C VAL A 195 -9.90 6.88 -18.52
N LEU A 196 -10.81 5.97 -18.15
CA LEU A 196 -11.17 4.86 -19.04
C LEU A 196 -11.98 5.37 -20.24
N VAL A 197 -13.03 6.15 -20.01
CA VAL A 197 -13.88 6.67 -21.08
C VAL A 197 -13.26 7.91 -21.72
N GLY A 198 -12.87 8.90 -20.91
CA GLY A 198 -12.43 10.21 -21.41
C GLY A 198 -11.08 10.16 -22.11
N MET A 199 -10.07 9.50 -21.56
CA MET A 199 -8.72 9.45 -22.13
C MET A 199 -8.51 8.27 -23.08
N LEU A 200 -9.02 7.07 -22.72
CA LEU A 200 -8.78 5.85 -23.48
C LEU A 200 -9.91 5.53 -24.48
N GLY A 201 -11.05 6.21 -24.38
CA GLY A 201 -12.20 5.96 -25.25
C GLY A 201 -12.86 4.60 -25.04
N LEU A 202 -12.72 4.01 -23.83
CA LEU A 202 -13.44 2.78 -23.51
C LEU A 202 -14.94 3.04 -23.49
N ASP A 203 -15.73 2.02 -23.90
CA ASP A 203 -17.15 2.06 -23.76
C ASP A 203 -17.55 2.03 -22.27
N GLN A 204 -18.50 2.88 -21.88
CA GLN A 204 -19.04 2.91 -20.52
C GLN A 204 -19.59 1.54 -20.08
N GLU A 205 -20.16 0.79 -21.02
CA GLU A 205 -20.67 -0.56 -20.75
C GLU A 205 -19.56 -1.50 -20.23
N ILE A 206 -18.32 -1.37 -20.71
CA ILE A 206 -17.17 -2.16 -20.22
C ILE A 206 -16.85 -1.79 -18.77
N CYS A 207 -16.88 -0.50 -18.43
CA CYS A 207 -16.68 -0.03 -17.06
C CYS A 207 -17.75 -0.62 -16.12
N ASP A 208 -19.02 -0.56 -16.53
CA ASP A 208 -20.17 -1.07 -15.77
C ASP A 208 -20.08 -2.59 -15.56
N GLN A 209 -19.66 -3.32 -16.59
CA GLN A 209 -19.44 -4.77 -16.50
C GLN A 209 -18.30 -5.09 -15.52
N CYS A 210 -17.17 -4.38 -15.60
CA CYS A 210 -16.04 -4.54 -14.67
C CYS A 210 -16.46 -4.20 -13.23
N ARG A 211 -17.22 -3.12 -13.04
CA ARG A 211 -17.80 -2.74 -11.76
C ARG A 211 -18.67 -3.86 -11.18
N THR A 212 -19.51 -4.43 -12.02
CA THR A 212 -20.38 -5.57 -11.64
C THR A 212 -19.57 -6.78 -11.22
N ILE A 213 -18.51 -7.12 -11.97
CA ILE A 213 -17.59 -8.23 -11.64
C ILE A 213 -16.92 -7.98 -10.29
N TRP A 214 -16.32 -6.81 -10.08
CA TRP A 214 -15.70 -6.44 -8.82
C TRP A 214 -16.65 -6.59 -7.64
N LYS A 215 -17.83 -5.97 -7.72
CA LYS A 215 -18.84 -6.03 -6.64
C LYS A 215 -19.33 -7.45 -6.37
N LYS A 216 -19.53 -8.26 -7.40
CA LYS A 216 -19.95 -9.66 -7.25
C LYS A 216 -18.89 -10.49 -6.52
N MET A 217 -17.62 -10.31 -6.88
CA MET A 217 -16.52 -11.03 -6.26
C MET A 217 -16.31 -10.57 -4.81
N GLN A 218 -16.31 -9.28 -4.56
CA GLN A 218 -16.24 -8.68 -3.21
C GLN A 218 -17.36 -9.22 -2.31
N ARG A 219 -18.62 -9.16 -2.76
CA ARG A 219 -19.78 -9.67 -1.99
C ARG A 219 -19.66 -11.17 -1.68
N ARG A 220 -19.21 -11.96 -2.67
CA ARG A 220 -18.96 -13.40 -2.48
C ARG A 220 -17.87 -13.65 -1.43
N ARG A 221 -16.84 -12.82 -1.40
CA ARG A 221 -15.75 -12.91 -0.44
C ARG A 221 -16.23 -12.52 0.97
N LEU A 222 -16.90 -11.38 1.08
CA LEU A 222 -17.44 -10.87 2.35
C LEU A 222 -18.54 -11.79 2.94
N GLY A 223 -19.34 -12.42 2.11
CA GLY A 223 -20.39 -13.35 2.56
C GLY A 223 -19.90 -14.75 3.00
N ARG A 224 -18.57 -15.00 2.97
CA ARG A 224 -17.94 -16.24 3.45
C ARG A 224 -17.32 -16.11 4.85
N GLY A 225 -17.44 -14.94 5.45
CA GLY A 225 -16.94 -14.61 6.80
C GLY A 225 -17.91 -14.96 7.91
#